data_a47f3d9f2620c848eb9b01dac1668f1e
#
_entry.id   a47f3d9f2620c848eb9b01dac1668f1e
#
_cell.length_a   1.000
_cell.length_b   1.000
_cell.length_c   1.000
_cell.angle_alpha   90.00
_cell.angle_beta   90.00
_cell.angle_gamma   90.00
#
_symmetry.space_group_name_H-M   'P 1'
#
loop_
_entity.id
_entity.type
_entity.pdbx_description
1 polymer ?
#
loop_
_entity_poly.entity_id
_entity_poly.type
_entity_poly.pdbx_seq_one_letter_code
_entity_poly.pdbx_strand_id
1 'polypeptide(L)'
;MASCWWRWRRGCFWRPAARSPGPGSPGHAGPSGQRAAAAAVARAQFHHMTPALCCCSKTRSGEKYTDPFKLGWRDLKGLYEDIRKELFISTTELKEMSEYYFDGKGKAFRPIIVVLMARACNIHHNNSRDMQASQRTIALIAEMIHTASLVHDDVIDDASSRRGKHTVNIWGEKKAVLAGDLILSAASIALARIGNTTVISILTQVIEDLVRGEFLQLGSKENENERFAHYLEKTFKKTASLIANSCKAVSVLGCPDPAVHEIAYQYGKNVGIAFQLIDDVLDFTSCSDQMGKPTSADLKLGLATGPVLFACQQFPEMNAMIMRRFSLPGDVDRARQYVLQSDGVQQTTYLAQRYCHEAIREISKLRPSPEREALIQLSEIVLTRDK
;
A
#
# COMPACT_ATOMS: atom_id res chain seq x y z
N MET A 1 -29.40 -8.24 -23.55
CA MET A 1 -29.92 -7.99 -22.18
C MET A 1 -28.97 -7.05 -21.44
N ALA A 2 -28.77 -5.85 -21.95
CA ALA A 2 -27.83 -4.85 -21.38
C ALA A 2 -28.47 -3.47 -21.25
N SER A 3 -29.77 -3.39 -20.97
CA SER A 3 -30.52 -2.12 -20.89
C SER A 3 -31.27 -1.92 -19.57
N CYS A 4 -30.97 -2.66 -18.51
CA CYS A 4 -31.70 -2.59 -17.24
C CYS A 4 -30.97 -1.90 -16.06
N TRP A 5 -29.71 -1.46 -16.21
CA TRP A 5 -28.93 -0.90 -15.09
C TRP A 5 -28.87 0.63 -15.03
N TRP A 6 -29.48 1.36 -16.01
CA TRP A 6 -29.40 2.84 -16.08
C TRP A 6 -30.73 3.56 -15.85
N ARG A 7 -31.73 2.93 -15.21
CA ARG A 7 -33.07 3.55 -15.01
C ARG A 7 -33.52 3.74 -13.57
N TRP A 8 -32.57 3.93 -12.62
CA TRP A 8 -32.91 4.26 -11.21
C TRP A 8 -32.34 5.61 -10.77
N ARG A 9 -32.59 6.67 -11.55
CA ARG A 9 -32.45 8.05 -11.08
C ARG A 9 -33.55 8.90 -11.67
N ARG A 10 -34.72 8.91 -11.04
CA ARG A 10 -35.65 10.04 -10.93
C ARG A 10 -36.82 9.63 -10.03
N GLY A 11 -36.94 10.32 -8.87
CA GLY A 11 -38.17 10.45 -8.12
C GLY A 11 -38.18 9.78 -6.76
N CYS A 12 -37.70 10.49 -5.74
CA CYS A 12 -38.38 10.61 -4.44
C CYS A 12 -37.75 11.77 -3.67
N PHE A 13 -38.39 12.92 -3.78
CA PHE A 13 -38.22 14.07 -2.87
C PHE A 13 -38.77 13.68 -1.49
N TRP A 14 -37.91 13.56 -0.49
CA TRP A 14 -38.32 13.61 0.91
C TRP A 14 -38.06 15.01 1.44
N ARG A 15 -39.17 15.72 1.81
CA ARG A 15 -39.11 16.95 2.62
C ARG A 15 -38.89 16.57 4.07
N PRO A 16 -37.98 17.21 4.80
CA PRO A 16 -37.91 17.04 6.25
C PRO A 16 -38.95 17.92 6.93
N ALA A 17 -39.73 17.32 7.81
CA ALA A 17 -40.65 18.01 8.72
C ALA A 17 -39.83 18.70 9.83
N ALA A 18 -40.20 19.98 10.09
CA ALA A 18 -39.66 20.76 11.18
C ALA A 18 -40.10 20.18 12.53
N ARG A 19 -39.15 19.96 13.46
CA ARG A 19 -39.41 19.75 14.88
C ARG A 19 -38.74 20.84 15.72
N SER A 20 -39.52 21.40 16.62
CA SER A 20 -39.23 22.39 17.64
C SER A 20 -38.19 21.91 18.68
N PRO A 21 -37.46 22.83 19.35
CA PRO A 21 -36.38 22.50 20.27
C PRO A 21 -36.89 22.11 21.66
N GLY A 22 -36.34 21.01 22.21
CA GLY A 22 -36.47 20.61 23.60
C GLY A 22 -35.08 20.73 24.33
N PRO A 23 -35.07 20.83 25.68
CA PRO A 23 -33.96 21.39 26.42
C PRO A 23 -32.83 20.41 26.73
N GLY A 24 -31.65 20.95 26.79
CA GLY A 24 -30.34 20.59 27.24
C GLY A 24 -30.05 19.24 27.93
N SER A 25 -28.99 18.58 27.42
CA SER A 25 -28.17 17.57 28.12
C SER A 25 -26.70 17.77 27.80
N PRO A 26 -25.76 17.39 28.73
CA PRO A 26 -24.39 17.89 28.72
C PRO A 26 -23.49 17.25 27.68
N GLY A 27 -22.48 18.05 27.28
CA GLY A 27 -21.59 17.78 26.17
C GLY A 27 -20.79 16.50 26.25
N HIS A 28 -20.88 15.72 25.18
CA HIS A 28 -19.85 14.75 24.82
C HIS A 28 -18.85 15.44 23.90
N ALA A 29 -17.61 15.47 24.33
CA ALA A 29 -16.47 15.96 23.54
C ALA A 29 -16.34 15.10 22.25
N GLY A 30 -16.42 15.76 21.10
CA GLY A 30 -16.32 15.13 19.80
C GLY A 30 -14.91 14.65 19.46
N PRO A 31 -14.74 13.87 18.36
CA PRO A 31 -13.48 13.19 17.99
C PRO A 31 -12.33 14.10 17.53
N SER A 32 -12.46 15.43 17.67
CA SER A 32 -11.41 16.40 17.33
C SER A 32 -10.19 16.41 18.28
N GLY A 33 -10.36 15.96 19.53
CA GLY A 33 -9.26 15.93 20.50
C GLY A 33 -8.21 14.85 20.24
N GLN A 34 -8.60 13.71 19.69
CA GLN A 34 -7.66 12.61 19.41
C GLN A 34 -6.80 12.87 18.16
N ARG A 35 -7.32 13.61 17.16
CA ARG A 35 -6.54 13.99 15.96
C ARG A 35 -5.49 15.06 16.26
N ALA A 36 -5.78 16.00 17.14
CA ALA A 36 -4.82 17.01 17.59
C ALA A 36 -3.68 16.42 18.44
N ALA A 37 -3.96 15.40 19.26
CA ALA A 37 -2.97 14.70 20.04
C ALA A 37 -1.99 13.90 19.18
N ALA A 38 -2.44 13.26 18.10
CA ALA A 38 -1.58 12.53 17.18
C ALA A 38 -0.63 13.47 16.39
N ALA A 39 -1.10 14.65 16.00
CA ALA A 39 -0.27 15.67 15.35
C ALA A 39 0.74 16.32 16.31
N ALA A 40 0.37 16.50 17.59
CA ALA A 40 1.25 17.05 18.62
C ALA A 40 2.33 16.04 19.03
N VAL A 41 2.03 14.74 19.08
CA VAL A 41 3.02 13.69 19.36
C VAL A 41 4.03 13.57 18.21
N ALA A 42 3.60 13.73 16.94
CA ALA A 42 4.52 13.80 15.82
C ALA A 42 5.48 15.00 15.94
N ARG A 43 5.00 16.16 16.38
CA ARG A 43 5.80 17.39 16.49
C ARG A 43 6.77 17.38 17.67
N ALA A 44 6.39 16.83 18.83
CA ALA A 44 7.25 16.77 20.03
C ALA A 44 8.45 15.80 19.87
N GLN A 45 8.35 14.81 18.97
CA GLN A 45 9.43 13.86 18.71
C GLN A 45 10.48 14.35 17.72
N PHE A 46 10.22 15.45 16.99
CA PHE A 46 11.12 15.97 15.95
C PHE A 46 12.13 17.02 16.41
N HIS A 47 11.96 17.63 17.60
CA HIS A 47 12.78 18.77 18.02
C HIS A 47 14.06 18.44 18.84
N HIS A 48 14.30 17.19 19.22
CA HIS A 48 15.46 16.83 20.04
C HIS A 48 16.13 15.54 19.61
N MET A 49 16.71 15.48 18.40
CA MET A 49 17.69 14.41 18.13
C MET A 49 18.69 14.86 17.06
N THR A 50 19.88 15.22 17.48
CA THR A 50 21.07 15.23 16.63
C THR A 50 21.33 13.81 16.11
N PRO A 51 21.74 13.63 14.83
CA PRO A 51 22.00 12.31 14.29
C PRO A 51 23.30 11.74 14.90
N ALA A 52 23.16 10.87 15.88
CA ALA A 52 24.23 9.96 16.22
C ALA A 52 24.31 8.89 15.12
N LEU A 53 25.30 8.98 14.26
CA LEU A 53 25.72 7.96 13.32
C LEU A 53 26.03 6.66 14.10
N CYS A 54 25.05 5.80 14.28
CA CYS A 54 25.28 4.45 14.77
C CYS A 54 25.49 3.52 13.57
N CYS A 55 26.74 3.45 13.16
CA CYS A 55 27.26 2.43 12.27
C CYS A 55 27.23 1.09 13.02
N CYS A 56 26.13 0.34 12.93
CA CYS A 56 26.04 -1.03 13.40
C CYS A 56 25.88 -2.00 12.22
N SER A 57 26.87 -2.05 11.34
CA SER A 57 27.14 -3.23 10.52
C SER A 57 27.88 -4.26 11.37
N LYS A 58 27.18 -4.88 12.34
CA LYS A 58 27.60 -6.19 12.86
C LYS A 58 26.97 -7.26 11.99
N THR A 59 27.70 -7.71 10.99
CA THR A 59 27.52 -9.02 10.38
C THR A 59 27.39 -10.04 11.52
N ARG A 60 26.19 -10.56 11.75
CA ARG A 60 25.96 -11.74 12.57
C ARG A 60 26.63 -12.91 11.85
N SER A 61 27.88 -13.18 12.21
CA SER A 61 28.63 -14.34 11.76
C SER A 61 27.99 -15.59 12.38
N GLY A 62 27.36 -16.43 11.54
CA GLY A 62 26.98 -17.78 11.93
C GLY A 62 25.55 -18.24 11.69
N GLU A 63 24.58 -17.34 11.41
CA GLU A 63 23.22 -17.77 11.05
C GLU A 63 23.10 -18.04 9.55
N LYS A 64 22.60 -19.21 9.22
CA LYS A 64 22.36 -19.64 7.83
C LYS A 64 21.38 -18.66 7.18
N TYR A 65 21.86 -17.76 6.33
CA TYR A 65 21.05 -16.82 5.58
C TYR A 65 19.99 -17.58 4.79
N THR A 66 18.74 -17.44 5.15
CA THR A 66 17.61 -18.06 4.46
C THR A 66 16.95 -17.00 3.59
N ASP A 67 17.19 -17.06 2.29
CA ASP A 67 16.59 -16.16 1.31
C ASP A 67 15.03 -16.19 1.43
N PRO A 68 14.37 -15.09 1.78
CA PRO A 68 12.91 -15.03 1.94
C PRO A 68 12.15 -15.47 0.70
N PHE A 69 12.68 -15.12 -0.48
CA PHE A 69 12.04 -15.45 -1.74
C PHE A 69 12.13 -16.96 -2.03
N LYS A 70 13.26 -17.61 -1.74
CA LYS A 70 13.40 -19.06 -1.86
C LYS A 70 12.49 -19.80 -0.88
N LEU A 71 12.38 -19.29 0.34
CA LEU A 71 11.54 -19.93 1.38
C LEU A 71 10.05 -19.87 1.01
N GLY A 72 9.56 -18.75 0.49
CA GLY A 72 8.15 -18.58 0.09
C GLY A 72 7.83 -19.15 -1.30
N TRP A 73 8.82 -19.34 -2.17
CA TRP A 73 8.62 -19.70 -3.57
C TRP A 73 7.87 -21.03 -3.75
N ARG A 74 8.10 -21.99 -2.87
CA ARG A 74 7.46 -23.31 -2.96
C ARG A 74 5.94 -23.22 -2.98
N ASP A 75 5.35 -22.35 -2.16
CA ASP A 75 3.89 -22.20 -2.06
C ASP A 75 3.34 -21.26 -3.13
N LEU A 76 4.18 -20.47 -3.77
CA LEU A 76 3.82 -19.57 -4.86
C LEU A 76 4.00 -20.20 -6.24
N LYS A 77 4.55 -21.45 -6.29
CA LYS A 77 4.65 -22.17 -7.55
C LYS A 77 3.26 -22.32 -8.18
N GLY A 78 3.13 -21.91 -9.44
CA GLY A 78 1.83 -21.95 -10.14
C GLY A 78 0.86 -20.83 -9.76
N LEU A 79 1.26 -19.82 -8.96
CA LEU A 79 0.35 -18.75 -8.53
C LEU A 79 -0.30 -18.01 -9.70
N TYR A 80 0.47 -17.65 -10.72
CA TYR A 80 -0.06 -16.94 -11.88
C TYR A 80 -0.93 -17.79 -12.78
N GLU A 81 -0.65 -19.10 -12.87
CA GLU A 81 -1.55 -20.07 -13.55
C GLU A 81 -2.88 -20.20 -12.81
N ASP A 82 -2.86 -20.21 -11.49
CA ASP A 82 -4.08 -20.27 -10.69
C ASP A 82 -4.88 -18.97 -10.77
N ILE A 83 -4.21 -17.80 -10.81
CA ILE A 83 -4.86 -16.51 -11.10
C ILE A 83 -5.56 -16.55 -12.46
N ARG A 84 -4.90 -17.04 -13.52
CA ARG A 84 -5.50 -17.14 -14.85
C ARG A 84 -6.72 -18.08 -14.88
N LYS A 85 -6.73 -19.15 -14.06
CA LYS A 85 -7.91 -20.01 -13.89
C LYS A 85 -9.07 -19.29 -13.24
N GLU A 86 -8.80 -18.45 -12.21
CA GLU A 86 -9.84 -17.61 -11.58
C GLU A 86 -10.40 -16.55 -12.55
N LEU A 87 -9.57 -16.06 -13.49
CA LEU A 87 -9.96 -15.11 -14.54
C LEU A 87 -10.64 -15.77 -15.73
N PHE A 88 -11.25 -16.97 -15.56
CA PHE A 88 -11.87 -17.70 -16.66
C PHE A 88 -12.89 -16.84 -17.44
N ILE A 89 -12.57 -16.53 -18.69
CA ILE A 89 -13.33 -15.61 -19.55
C ILE A 89 -13.52 -16.24 -20.92
N SER A 90 -14.73 -16.11 -21.45
CA SER A 90 -15.10 -16.65 -22.76
C SER A 90 -14.66 -15.79 -23.96
N THR A 91 -14.41 -14.49 -23.74
CA THR A 91 -13.99 -13.53 -24.79
C THR A 91 -12.48 -13.38 -24.81
N THR A 92 -11.85 -13.64 -25.97
CA THR A 92 -10.39 -13.64 -26.15
C THR A 92 -9.76 -12.29 -25.78
N GLU A 93 -10.32 -11.17 -26.29
CA GLU A 93 -9.78 -9.84 -26.04
C GLU A 93 -9.76 -9.48 -24.53
N LEU A 94 -10.86 -9.71 -23.83
CA LEU A 94 -10.95 -9.41 -22.40
C LEU A 94 -10.02 -10.31 -21.57
N LYS A 95 -9.83 -11.55 -22.01
CA LYS A 95 -8.87 -12.48 -21.41
C LYS A 95 -7.43 -11.95 -21.54
N GLU A 96 -7.03 -11.58 -22.75
CA GLU A 96 -5.68 -11.03 -23.02
C GLU A 96 -5.39 -9.80 -22.17
N MET A 97 -6.33 -8.87 -22.08
CA MET A 97 -6.20 -7.66 -21.26
C MET A 97 -6.07 -7.98 -19.75
N SER A 98 -6.93 -8.87 -19.25
CA SER A 98 -6.95 -9.22 -17.82
C SER A 98 -5.73 -10.04 -17.41
N GLU A 99 -5.17 -10.84 -18.31
CA GLU A 99 -3.96 -11.64 -18.06
C GLU A 99 -2.66 -10.86 -18.30
N TYR A 100 -2.72 -9.67 -18.91
CA TYR A 100 -1.57 -8.93 -19.43
C TYR A 100 -0.47 -8.68 -18.39
N TYR A 101 -0.84 -8.36 -17.14
CA TYR A 101 0.10 -8.11 -16.07
C TYR A 101 0.45 -9.36 -15.23
N PHE A 102 -0.20 -10.51 -15.47
CA PHE A 102 0.11 -11.76 -14.78
C PHE A 102 1.15 -12.62 -15.54
N ASP A 103 2.21 -11.98 -16.04
CA ASP A 103 3.26 -12.63 -16.83
C ASP A 103 4.40 -13.26 -16.00
N GLY A 104 4.30 -13.17 -14.67
CA GLY A 104 5.29 -13.74 -13.76
C GLY A 104 6.61 -12.96 -13.65
N LYS A 105 6.75 -11.80 -14.31
CA LYS A 105 7.98 -10.98 -14.27
C LYS A 105 8.09 -10.11 -13.02
N GLY A 106 7.07 -10.03 -12.19
CA GLY A 106 7.09 -9.33 -10.91
C GLY A 106 7.88 -10.10 -9.85
N LYS A 107 8.44 -9.38 -8.85
CA LYS A 107 9.14 -10.00 -7.71
C LYS A 107 8.19 -10.73 -6.74
N ALA A 108 6.87 -10.73 -6.98
CA ALA A 108 5.83 -11.32 -6.12
C ALA A 108 5.98 -10.95 -4.62
N PHE A 109 6.44 -9.71 -4.34
CA PHE A 109 6.76 -9.26 -2.98
C PHE A 109 5.56 -9.39 -2.02
N ARG A 110 4.36 -8.98 -2.46
CA ARG A 110 3.14 -9.08 -1.64
C ARG A 110 2.75 -10.53 -1.36
N PRO A 111 2.63 -11.41 -2.36
CA PRO A 111 2.37 -12.84 -2.11
C PRO A 111 3.39 -13.50 -1.18
N ILE A 112 4.68 -13.17 -1.30
CA ILE A 112 5.73 -13.72 -0.43
C ILE A 112 5.51 -13.33 1.03
N ILE A 113 5.23 -12.05 1.31
CA ILE A 113 4.91 -11.60 2.68
C ILE A 113 3.73 -12.38 3.23
N VAL A 114 2.66 -12.53 2.44
CA VAL A 114 1.43 -13.23 2.86
C VAL A 114 1.71 -14.69 3.20
N VAL A 115 2.47 -15.39 2.36
CA VAL A 115 2.84 -16.79 2.58
C VAL A 115 3.72 -16.97 3.82
N LEU A 116 4.74 -16.13 3.97
CA LEU A 116 5.64 -16.20 5.13
C LEU A 116 4.89 -15.85 6.43
N MET A 117 3.97 -14.88 6.40
CA MET A 117 3.12 -14.55 7.53
C MET A 117 2.19 -15.70 7.89
N ALA A 118 1.54 -16.33 6.91
CA ALA A 118 0.69 -17.50 7.15
C ALA A 118 1.44 -18.61 7.89
N ARG A 119 2.63 -18.97 7.38
CA ARG A 119 3.48 -20.01 8.02
C ARG A 119 3.97 -19.59 9.39
N ALA A 120 4.43 -18.34 9.57
CA ALA A 120 4.88 -17.85 10.87
C ALA A 120 3.77 -17.92 11.93
N CYS A 121 2.53 -17.58 11.57
CA CYS A 121 1.37 -17.70 12.43
C CYS A 121 1.00 -19.17 12.74
N ASN A 122 1.03 -20.05 11.73
CA ASN A 122 0.77 -21.47 11.92
C ASN A 122 1.81 -22.12 12.84
N ILE A 123 3.11 -21.79 12.68
CA ILE A 123 4.18 -22.24 13.56
C ILE A 123 4.01 -21.68 14.97
N HIS A 124 3.61 -20.42 15.11
CA HIS A 124 3.38 -19.80 16.41
C HIS A 124 2.26 -20.51 17.16
N HIS A 125 1.16 -20.84 16.48
CA HIS A 125 -0.03 -21.45 17.08
C HIS A 125 0.18 -22.94 17.41
N ASN A 126 0.54 -23.76 16.42
CA ASN A 126 0.52 -25.23 16.54
C ASN A 126 1.80 -25.92 16.04
N ASN A 127 2.86 -25.16 15.79
CA ASN A 127 4.13 -25.63 15.25
C ASN A 127 4.03 -26.29 13.85
N SER A 128 2.93 -26.02 13.10
CA SER A 128 2.76 -26.51 11.74
C SER A 128 3.42 -25.57 10.73
N ARG A 129 4.15 -26.14 9.78
CA ARG A 129 4.68 -25.42 8.61
C ARG A 129 3.76 -25.48 7.40
N ASP A 130 2.68 -26.24 7.48
CA ASP A 130 1.76 -26.43 6.39
C ASP A 130 0.86 -25.20 6.25
N MET A 131 0.77 -24.68 5.05
CA MET A 131 -0.12 -23.59 4.72
C MET A 131 -1.47 -24.13 4.25
N GLN A 132 -2.56 -23.59 4.80
CA GLN A 132 -3.91 -23.96 4.38
C GLN A 132 -4.20 -23.45 2.96
N ALA A 133 -5.04 -24.17 2.21
CA ALA A 133 -5.46 -23.74 0.88
C ALA A 133 -6.10 -22.34 0.90
N SER A 134 -6.92 -22.05 1.92
CA SER A 134 -7.53 -20.72 2.13
C SER A 134 -6.49 -19.61 2.34
N GLN A 135 -5.41 -19.89 3.09
CA GLN A 135 -4.31 -18.92 3.27
C GLN A 135 -3.56 -18.66 1.95
N ARG A 136 -3.34 -19.70 1.13
CA ARG A 136 -2.75 -19.54 -0.20
C ARG A 136 -3.66 -18.72 -1.13
N THR A 137 -4.96 -18.91 -1.02
CA THR A 137 -5.95 -18.12 -1.78
C THR A 137 -5.87 -16.63 -1.40
N ILE A 138 -5.57 -16.26 -0.14
CA ILE A 138 -5.35 -14.85 0.22
C ILE A 138 -4.14 -14.27 -0.52
N ALA A 139 -3.04 -15.01 -0.67
CA ALA A 139 -1.88 -14.53 -1.43
C ALA A 139 -2.23 -14.27 -2.92
N LEU A 140 -3.04 -15.15 -3.51
CA LEU A 140 -3.57 -14.98 -4.87
C LEU A 140 -4.48 -13.74 -4.97
N ILE A 141 -5.43 -13.57 -4.05
CA ILE A 141 -6.35 -12.42 -3.99
C ILE A 141 -5.57 -11.11 -3.84
N ALA A 142 -4.55 -11.08 -2.97
CA ALA A 142 -3.72 -9.89 -2.77
C ALA A 142 -3.02 -9.44 -4.06
N GLU A 143 -2.51 -10.38 -4.86
CA GLU A 143 -1.90 -10.08 -6.16
C GLU A 143 -2.94 -9.62 -7.19
N MET A 144 -4.14 -10.22 -7.19
CA MET A 144 -5.24 -9.81 -8.06
C MET A 144 -5.71 -8.39 -7.74
N ILE A 145 -5.97 -8.07 -6.47
CA ILE A 145 -6.39 -6.70 -6.06
C ILE A 145 -5.31 -5.69 -6.42
N HIS A 146 -4.03 -6.01 -6.16
CA HIS A 146 -2.93 -5.13 -6.55
C HIS A 146 -2.87 -4.89 -8.06
N THR A 147 -3.01 -5.94 -8.85
CA THR A 147 -2.98 -5.81 -10.31
C THR A 147 -4.15 -4.99 -10.84
N ALA A 148 -5.35 -5.20 -10.30
CA ALA A 148 -6.51 -4.38 -10.65
C ALA A 148 -6.31 -2.91 -10.30
N SER A 149 -5.74 -2.60 -9.12
CA SER A 149 -5.43 -1.20 -8.77
C SER A 149 -4.43 -0.57 -9.73
N LEU A 150 -3.40 -1.32 -10.18
CA LEU A 150 -2.45 -0.82 -11.18
C LEU A 150 -3.13 -0.52 -12.52
N VAL A 151 -4.08 -1.34 -12.94
CA VAL A 151 -4.84 -1.11 -14.20
C VAL A 151 -5.67 0.16 -14.09
N HIS A 152 -6.35 0.38 -12.96
CA HIS A 152 -7.13 1.59 -12.72
C HIS A 152 -6.25 2.83 -12.58
N ASP A 153 -5.13 2.74 -11.82
CA ASP A 153 -4.16 3.83 -11.68
C ASP A 153 -3.57 4.25 -13.02
N ASP A 154 -3.27 3.30 -13.93
CA ASP A 154 -2.76 3.59 -15.26
C ASP A 154 -3.74 4.43 -16.10
N VAL A 155 -5.05 4.25 -15.90
CA VAL A 155 -6.09 5.07 -16.56
C VAL A 155 -6.19 6.44 -15.90
N ILE A 156 -6.19 6.49 -14.56
CA ILE A 156 -6.34 7.73 -13.79
C ILE A 156 -5.15 8.67 -14.02
N ASP A 157 -3.93 8.12 -14.08
CA ASP A 157 -2.68 8.85 -14.24
C ASP A 157 -2.29 9.07 -15.72
N ASP A 158 -3.14 8.64 -16.68
CA ASP A 158 -2.84 8.67 -18.14
C ASP A 158 -1.48 8.05 -18.48
N ALA A 159 -1.14 6.96 -17.82
CA ALA A 159 0.16 6.34 -17.95
C ALA A 159 0.27 5.56 -19.26
N SER A 160 1.30 5.84 -20.08
CA SER A 160 1.56 5.16 -21.35
C SER A 160 2.41 3.89 -21.19
N SER A 161 3.19 3.79 -20.11
CA SER A 161 4.10 2.66 -19.88
C SER A 161 4.21 2.27 -18.41
N ARG A 162 4.37 0.95 -18.17
CA ARG A 162 4.60 0.36 -16.84
C ARG A 162 5.56 -0.83 -16.95
N ARG A 163 6.63 -0.83 -16.15
CA ARG A 163 7.65 -1.91 -16.12
C ARG A 163 8.24 -2.23 -17.50
N GLY A 164 8.48 -1.19 -18.32
CA GLY A 164 9.04 -1.33 -19.67
C GLY A 164 8.09 -1.89 -20.72
N LYS A 165 6.77 -1.98 -20.43
CA LYS A 165 5.70 -2.34 -21.36
C LYS A 165 4.72 -1.17 -21.51
N HIS A 166 3.98 -1.14 -22.59
CA HIS A 166 2.79 -0.31 -22.66
C HIS A 166 1.78 -0.71 -21.58
N THR A 167 0.98 0.27 -21.14
CA THR A 167 -0.14 -0.02 -20.22
C THR A 167 -1.31 -0.62 -20.98
N VAL A 168 -2.29 -1.17 -20.24
CA VAL A 168 -3.55 -1.68 -20.87
C VAL A 168 -4.36 -0.60 -21.57
N ASN A 169 -4.00 0.68 -21.43
CA ASN A 169 -4.63 1.80 -22.13
C ASN A 169 -4.50 1.72 -23.67
N ILE A 170 -3.55 0.91 -24.18
CA ILE A 170 -3.42 0.63 -25.63
C ILE A 170 -4.69 0.02 -26.24
N TRP A 171 -5.52 -0.66 -25.45
CA TRP A 171 -6.82 -1.19 -25.88
C TRP A 171 -7.97 -0.20 -25.68
N GLY A 172 -7.68 0.98 -25.12
CA GLY A 172 -8.60 2.05 -24.77
C GLY A 172 -9.01 2.05 -23.30
N GLU A 173 -9.07 3.25 -22.70
CA GLU A 173 -9.32 3.48 -21.29
C GLU A 173 -10.58 2.79 -20.76
N LYS A 174 -11.70 2.86 -21.53
CA LYS A 174 -12.97 2.20 -21.13
C LYS A 174 -12.82 0.69 -20.98
N LYS A 175 -12.05 0.07 -21.86
CA LYS A 175 -11.78 -1.37 -21.79
C LYS A 175 -10.82 -1.70 -20.65
N ALA A 176 -9.83 -0.85 -20.40
CA ALA A 176 -8.90 -0.99 -19.29
C ALA A 176 -9.65 -0.97 -17.94
N VAL A 177 -10.56 -0.02 -17.73
CA VAL A 177 -11.41 0.02 -16.52
C VAL A 177 -12.18 -1.29 -16.34
N LEU A 178 -12.83 -1.78 -17.42
CA LEU A 178 -13.59 -3.04 -17.36
C LEU A 178 -12.71 -4.26 -17.08
N ALA A 179 -11.46 -4.26 -17.56
CA ALA A 179 -10.51 -5.33 -17.25
C ALA A 179 -10.12 -5.30 -15.75
N GLY A 180 -9.88 -4.13 -15.19
CA GLY A 180 -9.64 -3.96 -13.75
C GLY A 180 -10.83 -4.41 -12.90
N ASP A 181 -12.05 -4.04 -13.27
CA ASP A 181 -13.29 -4.46 -12.60
C ASP A 181 -13.48 -5.96 -12.63
N LEU A 182 -13.15 -6.60 -13.76
CA LEU A 182 -13.21 -8.04 -13.89
C LEU A 182 -12.22 -8.75 -12.95
N ILE A 183 -10.99 -8.26 -12.85
CA ILE A 183 -10.00 -8.81 -11.93
C ILE A 183 -10.49 -8.68 -10.48
N LEU A 184 -11.05 -7.52 -10.09
CA LEU A 184 -11.64 -7.32 -8.76
C LEU A 184 -12.84 -8.24 -8.50
N SER A 185 -13.67 -8.45 -9.52
CA SER A 185 -14.81 -9.38 -9.43
C SER A 185 -14.33 -10.82 -9.18
N ALA A 186 -13.34 -11.29 -9.95
CA ALA A 186 -12.77 -12.62 -9.77
C ALA A 186 -12.11 -12.78 -8.39
N ALA A 187 -11.37 -11.76 -7.91
CA ALA A 187 -10.82 -11.74 -6.56
C ALA A 187 -11.91 -11.82 -5.49
N SER A 188 -13.03 -11.11 -5.66
CA SER A 188 -14.17 -11.13 -4.75
C SER A 188 -14.87 -12.49 -4.72
N ILE A 189 -14.99 -13.18 -5.87
CA ILE A 189 -15.52 -14.54 -5.95
C ILE A 189 -14.60 -15.52 -5.22
N ALA A 190 -13.28 -15.45 -5.46
CA ALA A 190 -12.31 -16.27 -4.76
C ALA A 190 -12.36 -16.05 -3.24
N LEU A 191 -12.51 -14.80 -2.81
CA LEU A 191 -12.66 -14.42 -1.40
C LEU A 191 -13.93 -14.99 -0.78
N ALA A 192 -15.06 -14.90 -1.46
CA ALA A 192 -16.33 -15.45 -1.00
C ALA A 192 -16.28 -16.97 -0.81
N ARG A 193 -15.55 -17.69 -1.66
CA ARG A 193 -15.37 -19.17 -1.57
C ARG A 193 -14.60 -19.60 -0.31
N ILE A 194 -13.79 -18.71 0.31
CA ILE A 194 -13.14 -19.01 1.59
C ILE A 194 -14.18 -19.22 2.70
N GLY A 195 -15.34 -18.57 2.62
CA GLY A 195 -16.47 -18.76 3.53
C GLY A 195 -16.24 -18.23 4.96
N ASN A 196 -15.22 -17.39 5.18
CA ASN A 196 -14.95 -16.77 6.48
C ASN A 196 -15.36 -15.29 6.45
N THR A 197 -16.42 -14.94 7.17
CA THR A 197 -16.99 -13.57 7.17
C THR A 197 -16.03 -12.51 7.70
N THR A 198 -15.19 -12.85 8.69
CA THR A 198 -14.17 -11.94 9.22
C THR A 198 -13.12 -11.62 8.15
N VAL A 199 -12.63 -12.63 7.45
CA VAL A 199 -11.65 -12.47 6.36
C VAL A 199 -12.27 -11.69 5.19
N ILE A 200 -13.52 -11.95 4.85
CA ILE A 200 -14.26 -11.18 3.82
C ILE A 200 -14.32 -9.71 4.21
N SER A 201 -14.72 -9.40 5.45
CA SER A 201 -14.78 -8.01 5.95
C SER A 201 -13.40 -7.32 5.92
N ILE A 202 -12.34 -8.02 6.31
CA ILE A 202 -10.97 -7.48 6.30
C ILE A 202 -10.52 -7.12 4.89
N LEU A 203 -10.74 -7.97 3.90
CA LEU A 203 -10.25 -7.76 2.54
C LEU A 203 -11.15 -6.85 1.70
N THR A 204 -12.44 -6.79 1.97
CA THR A 204 -13.32 -5.79 1.33
C THR A 204 -13.00 -4.37 1.81
N GLN A 205 -12.54 -4.20 3.06
CA GLN A 205 -12.03 -2.92 3.56
C GLN A 205 -10.86 -2.40 2.74
N VAL A 206 -10.02 -3.29 2.19
CA VAL A 206 -8.90 -2.90 1.31
C VAL A 206 -9.39 -2.19 0.05
N ILE A 207 -10.46 -2.69 -0.56
CA ILE A 207 -11.03 -2.09 -1.78
C ILE A 207 -11.55 -0.67 -1.47
N GLU A 208 -12.24 -0.50 -0.34
CA GLU A 208 -12.68 0.82 0.13
C GLU A 208 -11.47 1.75 0.39
N ASP A 209 -10.40 1.24 1.04
CA ASP A 209 -9.21 2.01 1.31
C ASP A 209 -8.49 2.46 0.03
N LEU A 210 -8.38 1.60 -0.98
CA LEU A 210 -7.80 1.95 -2.29
C LEU A 210 -8.56 3.11 -2.95
N VAL A 211 -9.89 3.03 -3.00
CA VAL A 211 -10.74 4.09 -3.56
C VAL A 211 -10.58 5.39 -2.76
N ARG A 212 -10.64 5.33 -1.43
CA ARG A 212 -10.45 6.51 -0.58
C ARG A 212 -9.03 7.09 -0.71
N GLY A 213 -8.03 6.24 -0.85
CA GLY A 213 -6.64 6.65 -1.09
C GLY A 213 -6.48 7.43 -2.39
N GLU A 214 -7.18 7.01 -3.45
CA GLU A 214 -7.20 7.72 -4.74
C GLU A 214 -7.87 9.09 -4.60
N PHE A 215 -9.02 9.17 -3.96
CA PHE A 215 -9.66 10.46 -3.67
C PHE A 215 -8.79 11.40 -2.83
N LEU A 216 -8.00 10.87 -1.89
CA LEU A 216 -7.02 11.66 -1.14
C LEU A 216 -5.90 12.19 -2.04
N GLN A 217 -5.47 11.43 -3.05
CA GLN A 217 -4.44 11.86 -4.00
C GLN A 217 -4.92 13.02 -4.89
N LEU A 218 -6.20 13.04 -5.24
CA LEU A 218 -6.79 14.12 -6.01
C LEU A 218 -6.96 15.42 -5.22
N GLY A 219 -7.01 15.34 -3.87
CA GLY A 219 -7.13 16.48 -2.97
C GLY A 219 -5.78 17.02 -2.51
N SER A 220 -5.74 18.31 -2.16
CA SER A 220 -4.59 18.93 -1.49
C SER A 220 -5.05 19.64 -0.21
N LYS A 221 -4.14 19.76 0.79
CA LYS A 221 -4.36 20.48 2.03
C LYS A 221 -3.52 21.75 2.08
N GLU A 222 -4.12 22.86 2.48
CA GLU A 222 -3.42 24.15 2.58
C GLU A 222 -2.45 24.17 3.78
N ASN A 223 -2.87 23.60 4.90
CA ASN A 223 -2.05 23.56 6.11
C ASN A 223 -0.94 22.52 6.01
N GLU A 224 0.30 22.93 6.25
CA GLU A 224 1.50 22.08 6.16
C GLU A 224 1.45 20.86 7.09
N ASN A 225 0.99 21.03 8.34
CA ASN A 225 0.86 19.91 9.28
C ASN A 225 -0.23 18.90 8.84
N GLU A 226 -1.31 19.38 8.23
CA GLU A 226 -2.35 18.53 7.69
C GLU A 226 -1.87 17.78 6.43
N ARG A 227 -1.00 18.41 5.62
CA ARG A 227 -0.42 17.77 4.43
C ARG A 227 0.38 16.53 4.76
N PHE A 228 1.22 16.58 5.82
CA PHE A 228 2.01 15.40 6.19
C PHE A 228 1.13 14.26 6.72
N ALA A 229 0.16 14.56 7.57
CA ALA A 229 -0.82 13.58 8.05
C ALA A 229 -1.64 12.99 6.89
N HIS A 230 -2.10 13.83 5.97
CA HIS A 230 -2.81 13.44 4.77
C HIS A 230 -1.96 12.54 3.84
N TYR A 231 -0.67 12.88 3.68
CA TYR A 231 0.27 12.07 2.92
C TYR A 231 0.44 10.68 3.54
N LEU A 232 0.61 10.55 4.85
CA LEU A 232 0.72 9.25 5.52
C LEU A 232 -0.59 8.45 5.45
N GLU A 233 -1.75 9.10 5.57
CA GLU A 233 -3.06 8.46 5.41
C GLU A 233 -3.23 7.92 3.97
N LYS A 234 -2.90 8.74 2.97
CA LYS A 234 -2.90 8.31 1.56
C LYS A 234 -1.97 7.12 1.35
N THR A 235 -0.73 7.19 1.86
CA THR A 235 0.28 6.14 1.75
C THR A 235 -0.20 4.83 2.37
N PHE A 236 -0.84 4.91 3.54
CA PHE A 236 -1.47 3.74 4.15
C PHE A 236 -2.55 3.16 3.25
N LYS A 237 -3.50 3.97 2.79
CA LYS A 237 -4.66 3.50 2.03
C LYS A 237 -4.29 2.92 0.66
N LYS A 238 -3.42 3.60 -0.10
CA LYS A 238 -3.03 3.15 -1.45
C LYS A 238 -2.05 1.96 -1.44
N THR A 239 -1.16 1.87 -0.45
CA THR A 239 -0.06 0.89 -0.50
C THR A 239 -0.08 -0.08 0.66
N ALA A 240 -0.15 0.43 1.91
CA ALA A 240 0.05 -0.40 3.08
C ALA A 240 -1.20 -1.20 3.49
N SER A 241 -2.41 -0.71 3.23
CA SER A 241 -3.66 -1.36 3.62
C SER A 241 -3.79 -2.77 3.07
N LEU A 242 -3.46 -2.98 1.80
CA LEU A 242 -3.50 -4.30 1.18
C LEU A 242 -2.54 -5.29 1.88
N ILE A 243 -1.31 -4.89 2.17
CA ILE A 243 -0.32 -5.74 2.84
C ILE A 243 -0.77 -6.03 4.28
N ALA A 244 -1.18 -5.00 5.03
CA ALA A 244 -1.61 -5.10 6.41
C ALA A 244 -2.81 -6.05 6.57
N ASN A 245 -3.84 -5.84 5.76
CA ASN A 245 -5.07 -6.62 5.82
C ASN A 245 -4.89 -8.04 5.28
N SER A 246 -4.02 -8.27 4.28
CA SER A 246 -3.68 -9.62 3.82
C SER A 246 -2.92 -10.41 4.90
N CYS A 247 -1.96 -9.78 5.61
CA CYS A 247 -1.28 -10.39 6.75
C CYS A 247 -2.27 -10.73 7.87
N LYS A 248 -3.20 -9.80 8.20
CA LYS A 248 -4.26 -10.05 9.18
C LYS A 248 -5.18 -11.20 8.76
N ALA A 249 -5.60 -11.22 7.50
CA ALA A 249 -6.50 -12.25 6.98
C ALA A 249 -5.92 -13.67 7.10
N VAL A 250 -4.64 -13.87 6.74
CA VAL A 250 -3.99 -15.19 6.87
C VAL A 250 -3.77 -15.58 8.34
N SER A 251 -3.53 -14.62 9.23
CA SER A 251 -3.40 -14.89 10.67
C SER A 251 -4.73 -15.32 11.29
N VAL A 252 -5.85 -14.72 10.87
CA VAL A 252 -7.21 -15.13 11.32
C VAL A 252 -7.52 -16.56 10.90
N LEU A 253 -7.07 -16.99 9.73
CA LEU A 253 -7.27 -18.37 9.25
C LEU A 253 -6.36 -19.39 9.98
N GLY A 254 -5.18 -18.96 10.42
CA GLY A 254 -4.15 -19.86 10.96
C GLY A 254 -4.07 -19.91 12.48
N CYS A 255 -4.57 -18.92 13.18
CA CYS A 255 -4.44 -18.80 14.64
C CYS A 255 -5.68 -18.13 15.24
N PRO A 256 -6.27 -18.67 16.32
CA PRO A 256 -7.45 -18.08 16.95
C PRO A 256 -7.13 -16.88 17.86
N ASP A 257 -5.85 -16.61 18.16
CA ASP A 257 -5.44 -15.55 19.08
C ASP A 257 -5.50 -14.16 18.43
N PRO A 258 -6.37 -13.23 18.90
CA PRO A 258 -6.47 -11.87 18.37
C PRO A 258 -5.16 -11.07 18.49
N ALA A 259 -4.29 -11.39 19.46
CA ALA A 259 -3.00 -10.70 19.58
C ALA A 259 -2.09 -11.00 18.38
N VAL A 260 -2.14 -12.23 17.86
CA VAL A 260 -1.42 -12.63 16.65
C VAL A 260 -1.96 -11.90 15.41
N HIS A 261 -3.29 -11.67 15.35
CA HIS A 261 -3.92 -10.91 14.26
C HIS A 261 -3.42 -9.46 14.23
N GLU A 262 -3.27 -8.85 15.42
CA GLU A 262 -2.77 -7.49 15.54
C GLU A 262 -1.28 -7.40 15.19
N ILE A 263 -0.46 -8.34 15.64
CA ILE A 263 0.96 -8.44 15.25
C ILE A 263 1.11 -8.51 13.73
N ALA A 264 0.35 -9.38 13.07
CA ALA A 264 0.38 -9.55 11.63
C ALA A 264 -0.05 -8.26 10.89
N TYR A 265 -1.12 -7.61 11.37
CA TYR A 265 -1.60 -6.35 10.83
C TYR A 265 -0.56 -5.23 10.96
N GLN A 266 0.00 -5.04 12.16
CA GLN A 266 0.97 -3.98 12.42
C GLN A 266 2.27 -4.20 11.64
N TYR A 267 2.73 -5.44 11.52
CA TYR A 267 3.86 -5.78 10.66
C TYR A 267 3.59 -5.34 9.21
N GLY A 268 2.48 -5.79 8.63
CA GLY A 268 2.14 -5.47 7.24
C GLY A 268 1.94 -3.98 6.99
N LYS A 269 1.31 -3.26 7.93
CA LYS A 269 1.14 -1.81 7.89
C LYS A 269 2.49 -1.09 7.84
N ASN A 270 3.38 -1.42 8.75
CA ASN A 270 4.67 -0.75 8.87
C ASN A 270 5.57 -1.04 7.66
N VAL A 271 5.66 -2.30 7.22
CA VAL A 271 6.40 -2.66 6.00
C VAL A 271 5.82 -1.97 4.77
N GLY A 272 4.49 -1.89 4.64
CA GLY A 272 3.82 -1.25 3.51
C GLY A 272 4.07 0.25 3.45
N ILE A 273 4.05 0.95 4.59
CA ILE A 273 4.39 2.38 4.64
C ILE A 273 5.87 2.59 4.31
N ALA A 274 6.79 1.81 4.91
CA ALA A 274 8.21 1.90 4.62
C ALA A 274 8.50 1.64 3.12
N PHE A 275 7.80 0.68 2.53
CA PHE A 275 7.92 0.37 1.11
C PHE A 275 7.60 1.59 0.25
N GLN A 276 6.50 2.30 0.51
CA GLN A 276 6.14 3.49 -0.25
C GLN A 276 7.11 4.65 0.00
N LEU A 277 7.54 4.87 1.25
CA LEU A 277 8.53 5.91 1.57
C LEU A 277 9.83 5.72 0.80
N ILE A 278 10.30 4.48 0.65
CA ILE A 278 11.49 4.18 -0.16
C ILE A 278 11.20 4.36 -1.66
N ASP A 279 10.00 4.02 -2.17
CA ASP A 279 9.63 4.34 -3.55
C ASP A 279 9.72 5.85 -3.82
N ASP A 280 9.22 6.66 -2.89
CA ASP A 280 9.26 8.13 -3.00
C ASP A 280 10.72 8.66 -2.97
N VAL A 281 11.61 8.04 -2.19
CA VAL A 281 13.06 8.35 -2.19
C VAL A 281 13.70 7.98 -3.53
N LEU A 282 13.38 6.80 -4.05
CA LEU A 282 13.93 6.30 -5.31
C LEU A 282 13.52 7.15 -6.51
N ASP A 283 12.37 7.80 -6.50
CA ASP A 283 11.94 8.74 -7.54
C ASP A 283 12.90 9.93 -7.72
N PHE A 284 13.66 10.29 -6.66
CA PHE A 284 14.67 11.37 -6.68
C PHE A 284 16.10 10.85 -6.88
N THR A 285 16.42 9.64 -6.43
CA THR A 285 17.81 9.15 -6.31
C THR A 285 18.21 8.15 -7.39
N SER A 286 17.25 7.46 -8.04
CA SER A 286 17.53 6.47 -9.06
C SER A 286 17.70 7.10 -10.45
N CYS A 287 18.51 6.46 -11.30
CA CYS A 287 18.60 6.80 -12.71
C CYS A 287 17.38 6.28 -13.48
N SER A 288 16.96 7.00 -14.52
CA SER A 288 15.81 6.64 -15.38
C SER A 288 15.89 5.20 -15.91
N ASP A 289 17.09 4.73 -16.24
CA ASP A 289 17.32 3.40 -16.80
C ASP A 289 17.12 2.27 -15.79
N GLN A 290 17.28 2.54 -14.48
CA GLN A 290 17.09 1.58 -13.42
C GLN A 290 15.63 1.41 -12.99
N MET A 291 14.86 2.50 -12.98
CA MET A 291 13.46 2.50 -12.53
C MET A 291 12.47 2.08 -13.61
N GLY A 292 12.83 2.19 -14.90
CA GLY A 292 11.86 2.02 -15.99
C GLY A 292 10.76 3.10 -16.01
N LYS A 293 10.98 4.22 -15.28
CA LYS A 293 10.15 5.42 -15.23
C LYS A 293 11.03 6.66 -15.38
N PRO A 294 10.48 7.77 -15.92
CA PRO A 294 11.17 9.06 -15.87
C PRO A 294 11.46 9.47 -14.43
N THR A 295 12.61 10.06 -14.15
CA THR A 295 12.92 10.65 -12.84
C THR A 295 11.93 11.75 -12.48
N SER A 296 11.60 11.89 -11.19
CA SER A 296 10.64 12.86 -10.67
C SER A 296 9.24 12.70 -11.30
N ALA A 297 8.83 11.44 -11.51
CA ALA A 297 7.53 11.11 -12.07
C ALA A 297 6.39 11.67 -11.19
N ASP A 298 6.52 11.57 -9.87
CA ASP A 298 5.53 12.07 -8.91
C ASP A 298 5.35 13.59 -9.01
N LEU A 299 6.43 14.36 -9.16
CA LEU A 299 6.34 15.82 -9.36
C LEU A 299 5.62 16.18 -10.67
N LYS A 300 5.87 15.42 -11.75
CA LYS A 300 5.17 15.61 -13.04
C LYS A 300 3.68 15.33 -12.96
N LEU A 301 3.27 14.40 -12.08
CA LEU A 301 1.87 14.13 -11.77
C LEU A 301 1.26 15.14 -10.78
N GLY A 302 2.04 16.11 -10.31
CA GLY A 302 1.58 17.12 -9.37
C GLY A 302 1.50 16.62 -7.93
N LEU A 303 2.26 15.57 -7.58
CA LEU A 303 2.22 14.93 -6.27
C LEU A 303 3.36 15.42 -5.37
N ALA A 304 3.01 15.84 -4.15
CA ALA A 304 3.97 16.14 -3.09
C ALA A 304 4.14 14.91 -2.19
N THR A 305 5.29 14.24 -2.34
CA THR A 305 5.66 13.04 -1.58
C THR A 305 6.59 13.37 -0.39
N GLY A 306 6.99 12.39 0.40
CA GLY A 306 7.79 12.57 1.60
C GLY A 306 8.98 13.52 1.44
N PRO A 307 9.89 13.29 0.46
CA PRO A 307 11.04 14.16 0.23
C PRO A 307 10.67 15.62 -0.04
N VAL A 308 9.57 15.85 -0.77
CA VAL A 308 9.05 17.20 -1.08
C VAL A 308 8.51 17.88 0.16
N LEU A 309 7.74 17.16 0.98
CA LEU A 309 7.14 17.70 2.20
C LEU A 309 8.21 18.08 3.26
N PHE A 310 9.27 17.29 3.38
CA PHE A 310 10.39 17.65 4.25
C PHE A 310 11.21 18.80 3.69
N ALA A 311 11.49 18.83 2.38
CA ALA A 311 12.19 19.92 1.72
C ALA A 311 11.45 21.27 1.87
N CYS A 312 10.11 21.24 1.85
CA CYS A 312 9.26 22.41 2.03
C CYS A 312 9.49 23.14 3.37
N GLN A 313 9.95 22.43 4.41
CA GLN A 313 10.31 23.05 5.70
C GLN A 313 11.56 23.92 5.60
N GLN A 314 12.49 23.61 4.69
CA GLN A 314 13.72 24.38 4.45
C GLN A 314 13.53 25.42 3.33
N PHE A 315 12.66 25.14 2.39
CA PHE A 315 12.34 25.99 1.23
C PHE A 315 10.84 26.33 1.19
N PRO A 316 10.37 27.32 2.01
CA PRO A 316 8.94 27.63 2.14
C PRO A 316 8.25 28.04 0.82
N GLU A 317 9.00 28.53 -0.18
CA GLU A 317 8.48 28.86 -1.50
C GLU A 317 7.91 27.65 -2.24
N MET A 318 8.28 26.42 -1.85
CA MET A 318 7.68 25.19 -2.39
C MET A 318 6.20 25.06 -2.04
N ASN A 319 5.72 25.74 -0.97
CA ASN A 319 4.29 25.73 -0.62
C ASN A 319 3.41 26.16 -1.78
N ALA A 320 3.77 27.25 -2.45
CA ALA A 320 3.03 27.74 -3.62
C ALA A 320 3.10 26.76 -4.80
N MET A 321 4.22 26.06 -5.00
CA MET A 321 4.37 25.04 -6.03
C MET A 321 3.49 23.81 -5.76
N ILE A 322 3.44 23.36 -4.49
CA ILE A 322 2.59 22.26 -4.05
C ILE A 322 1.11 22.60 -4.28
N MET A 323 0.68 23.81 -3.88
CA MET A 323 -0.72 24.22 -4.01
C MET A 323 -1.20 24.27 -5.47
N ARG A 324 -0.34 24.67 -6.40
CA ARG A 324 -0.65 24.64 -7.84
C ARG A 324 -0.24 23.35 -8.54
N ARG A 325 0.12 22.31 -7.77
CA ARG A 325 0.49 20.98 -8.29
C ARG A 325 1.61 21.02 -9.33
N PHE A 326 2.61 21.87 -9.13
CA PHE A 326 3.78 22.03 -10.00
C PHE A 326 3.42 22.33 -11.48
N SER A 327 2.31 23.04 -11.73
CA SER A 327 1.74 23.25 -13.07
C SER A 327 2.43 24.33 -13.90
N LEU A 328 3.24 25.20 -13.28
CA LEU A 328 3.94 26.23 -14.02
C LEU A 328 5.25 25.70 -14.64
N PRO A 329 5.64 26.23 -15.82
CA PRO A 329 6.93 25.88 -16.44
C PRO A 329 8.09 26.08 -15.48
N GLY A 330 8.94 25.06 -15.33
CA GLY A 330 10.11 25.08 -14.43
C GLY A 330 9.82 24.73 -12.96
N ASP A 331 8.56 24.55 -12.53
CA ASP A 331 8.24 24.17 -11.17
C ASP A 331 8.83 22.80 -10.80
N VAL A 332 8.69 21.82 -11.70
CA VAL A 332 9.19 20.45 -11.48
C VAL A 332 10.70 20.44 -11.27
N ASP A 333 11.45 21.15 -12.16
CA ASP A 333 12.91 21.20 -12.07
C ASP A 333 13.37 21.93 -10.83
N ARG A 334 12.72 23.05 -10.47
CA ARG A 334 13.03 23.83 -9.28
C ARG A 334 12.71 23.03 -8.01
N ALA A 335 11.56 22.40 -7.93
CA ALA A 335 11.18 21.55 -6.79
C ALA A 335 12.18 20.40 -6.61
N ARG A 336 12.59 19.75 -7.72
CA ARG A 336 13.62 18.70 -7.69
C ARG A 336 14.96 19.23 -7.15
N GLN A 337 15.39 20.42 -7.59
CA GLN A 337 16.61 21.05 -7.08
C GLN A 337 16.52 21.30 -5.56
N TYR A 338 15.42 21.85 -5.06
CA TYR A 338 15.21 22.07 -3.64
C TYR A 338 15.25 20.78 -2.82
N VAL A 339 14.59 19.71 -3.30
CA VAL A 339 14.66 18.40 -2.64
C VAL A 339 16.09 17.88 -2.56
N LEU A 340 16.88 18.00 -3.64
CA LEU A 340 18.27 17.52 -3.65
C LEU A 340 19.22 18.40 -2.84
N GLN A 341 18.91 19.68 -2.62
CA GLN A 341 19.67 20.59 -1.76
C GLN A 341 19.29 20.51 -0.27
N SER A 342 18.11 19.96 0.02
CA SER A 342 17.60 19.76 1.38
C SER A 342 18.01 18.40 1.95
N ASP A 343 17.63 18.17 3.20
CA ASP A 343 17.69 16.85 3.83
C ASP A 343 16.42 15.98 3.60
N GLY A 344 15.54 16.40 2.68
CA GLY A 344 14.24 15.77 2.45
C GLY A 344 14.32 14.27 2.12
N VAL A 345 15.31 13.87 1.32
CA VAL A 345 15.60 12.46 0.99
C VAL A 345 16.04 11.71 2.25
N GLN A 346 16.96 12.27 3.02
CA GLN A 346 17.48 11.65 4.25
C GLN A 346 16.39 11.52 5.33
N GLN A 347 15.57 12.54 5.52
CA GLN A 347 14.47 12.52 6.49
C GLN A 347 13.42 11.47 6.12
N THR A 348 13.10 11.33 4.83
CA THR A 348 12.18 10.31 4.35
C THR A 348 12.76 8.90 4.54
N THR A 349 14.05 8.72 4.23
CA THR A 349 14.75 7.45 4.46
C THR A 349 14.78 7.09 5.95
N TYR A 350 15.06 8.05 6.82
CA TYR A 350 15.03 7.86 8.28
C TYR A 350 13.62 7.45 8.76
N LEU A 351 12.58 8.09 8.23
CA LEU A 351 11.20 7.72 8.55
C LEU A 351 10.89 6.27 8.10
N ALA A 352 11.34 5.87 6.92
CA ALA A 352 11.18 4.49 6.44
C ALA A 352 11.91 3.49 7.36
N GLN A 353 13.12 3.82 7.81
CA GLN A 353 13.86 2.99 8.78
C GLN A 353 13.08 2.81 10.09
N ARG A 354 12.46 3.87 10.61
CA ARG A 354 11.62 3.78 11.82
C ARG A 354 10.45 2.83 11.62
N TYR A 355 9.74 2.90 10.50
CA TYR A 355 8.66 1.97 10.19
C TYR A 355 9.17 0.52 10.06
N CYS A 356 10.32 0.28 9.44
CA CYS A 356 10.92 -1.05 9.39
C CYS A 356 11.30 -1.58 10.78
N HIS A 357 11.86 -0.75 11.65
CA HIS A 357 12.16 -1.15 13.04
C HIS A 357 10.89 -1.52 13.81
N GLU A 358 9.79 -0.76 13.63
CA GLU A 358 8.50 -1.10 14.23
C GLU A 358 7.96 -2.44 13.70
N ALA A 359 8.08 -2.69 12.38
CA ALA A 359 7.69 -3.96 11.78
C ALA A 359 8.49 -5.13 12.39
N ILE A 360 9.81 -4.99 12.51
CA ILE A 360 10.69 -5.99 13.12
C ILE A 360 10.32 -6.21 14.59
N ARG A 361 10.03 -5.15 15.33
CA ARG A 361 9.59 -5.24 16.72
C ARG A 361 8.28 -6.03 16.86
N GLU A 362 7.31 -5.78 16.00
CA GLU A 362 6.03 -6.49 16.01
C GLU A 362 6.20 -7.96 15.68
N ILE A 363 6.86 -8.30 14.57
CA ILE A 363 7.01 -9.68 14.14
C ILE A 363 7.87 -10.52 15.10
N SER A 364 8.80 -9.89 15.82
CA SER A 364 9.65 -10.55 16.81
C SER A 364 8.89 -11.09 18.02
N LYS A 365 7.63 -10.68 18.23
CA LYS A 365 6.73 -11.22 19.25
C LYS A 365 6.25 -12.65 18.92
N LEU A 366 6.30 -13.06 17.65
CA LEU A 366 5.98 -14.43 17.25
C LEU A 366 7.12 -15.39 17.65
N ARG A 367 6.77 -16.69 17.76
CA ARG A 367 7.75 -17.75 18.02
C ARG A 367 8.89 -17.70 17.00
N PRO A 368 10.17 -17.89 17.42
CA PRO A 368 11.30 -18.03 16.51
C PRO A 368 11.08 -19.10 15.46
N SER A 369 11.27 -18.74 14.19
CA SER A 369 11.15 -19.64 13.04
C SER A 369 11.89 -19.08 11.84
N PRO A 370 12.29 -19.90 10.85
CA PRO A 370 12.86 -19.42 9.60
C PRO A 370 11.96 -18.43 8.88
N GLU A 371 10.63 -18.60 8.97
CA GLU A 371 9.63 -17.74 8.36
C GLU A 371 9.57 -16.36 9.03
N ARG A 372 9.68 -16.31 10.36
CA ARG A 372 9.80 -15.05 11.11
C ARG A 372 11.09 -14.30 10.73
N GLU A 373 12.22 -15.00 10.69
CA GLU A 373 13.51 -14.40 10.29
C GLU A 373 13.46 -13.90 8.84
N ALA A 374 12.80 -14.63 7.94
CA ALA A 374 12.58 -14.19 6.57
C ALA A 374 11.72 -12.91 6.49
N LEU A 375 10.71 -12.76 7.35
CA LEU A 375 9.92 -11.51 7.43
C LEU A 375 10.77 -10.34 7.96
N ILE A 376 11.66 -10.57 8.93
CA ILE A 376 12.63 -9.57 9.40
C ILE A 376 13.54 -9.14 8.25
N GLN A 377 14.12 -10.10 7.51
CA GLN A 377 14.96 -9.81 6.36
C GLN A 377 14.23 -9.06 5.24
N LEU A 378 12.94 -9.36 4.99
CA LEU A 378 12.15 -8.60 4.02
C LEU A 378 12.02 -7.13 4.41
N SER A 379 11.89 -6.82 5.71
CA SER A 379 11.87 -5.43 6.19
C SER A 379 13.20 -4.72 5.92
N GLU A 380 14.33 -5.41 6.05
CA GLU A 380 15.67 -4.89 5.73
C GLU A 380 15.86 -4.71 4.22
N ILE A 381 15.39 -5.66 3.42
CA ILE A 381 15.43 -5.59 1.94
C ILE A 381 14.65 -4.37 1.43
N VAL A 382 13.53 -4.00 2.07
CA VAL A 382 12.76 -2.80 1.70
C VAL A 382 13.64 -1.54 1.78
N LEU A 383 14.51 -1.43 2.80
CA LEU A 383 15.39 -0.25 2.98
C LEU A 383 16.56 -0.20 2.00
N THR A 384 17.01 -1.35 1.51
CA THR A 384 18.25 -1.48 0.72
C THR A 384 18.00 -1.70 -0.77
N ARG A 385 16.74 -1.73 -1.19
CA ARG A 385 16.40 -1.93 -2.60
C ARG A 385 16.73 -0.71 -3.45
N ASP A 386 17.09 -0.93 -4.67
CA ASP A 386 17.45 0.05 -5.71
C ASP A 386 16.38 0.12 -6.82
N LYS A 387 15.35 -0.70 -6.74
CA LYS A 387 14.16 -0.71 -7.62
C LYS A 387 13.03 -1.59 -7.06
#